data_9b89db0bf1843c1be5269bd76debefb7
#
_entry.id   9b89db0bf1843c1be5269bd76debefb7
#
_cell.length_a   1.000
_cell.length_b   1.000
_cell.length_c   1.000
_cell.angle_alpha   90.00
_cell.angle_beta   90.00
_cell.angle_gamma   90.00
#
_symmetry.space_group_name_H-M   'P 1'
#
loop_
_entity.id
_entity.type
_entity.pdbx_description
1 polymer ?
#
loop_
_entity_poly.entity_id
_entity_poly.type
_entity_poly.pdbx_seq_one_letter_code
_entity_poly.pdbx_strand_id
1 'polypeptide(L)'
;PGHLALFGYDPLKHQIGRGALEALGIEVELAPGDVATRGNFCTVDDEGLLTDRRAGRIPTELSAPICDRLDRIEIPGVQVDVFSVQDYRFVLRLRGEGLSELVTETDPQVTGAKALEAMALKPEAQKTADIVNEFVKQAAHLMSEEDRANMLLLRGFAQMPSLPPMGEVYRLDPAAIAAYPMYRGLATVAGMSVIPTGKTFADEVDTL
;
A
#
# COMPACT_ATOMS: atom_id res chain seq x y z
N PRO A 1 6.67 11.94 -4.00
CA PRO A 1 7.53 12.79 -4.83
C PRO A 1 8.39 13.78 -4.04
N GLY A 2 7.86 14.43 -2.97
CA GLY A 2 8.59 15.47 -2.25
C GLY A 2 9.93 15.02 -1.66
N HIS A 3 9.98 13.88 -0.99
CA HIS A 3 11.21 13.33 -0.42
C HIS A 3 12.25 12.93 -1.48
N LEU A 4 11.80 12.39 -2.64
CA LEU A 4 12.72 12.11 -3.75
C LEU A 4 13.41 13.37 -4.24
N ALA A 5 12.67 14.48 -4.33
CA ALA A 5 13.26 15.78 -4.68
C ALA A 5 14.25 16.26 -3.62
N LEU A 6 13.96 16.07 -2.32
CA LEU A 6 14.90 16.38 -1.24
C LEU A 6 16.17 15.52 -1.29
N PHE A 7 16.04 14.28 -1.75
CA PHE A 7 17.18 13.37 -1.96
C PHE A 7 17.92 13.59 -3.29
N GLY A 8 17.53 14.62 -4.07
CA GLY A 8 18.17 14.98 -5.33
C GLY A 8 17.73 14.18 -6.54
N TYR A 9 16.70 13.32 -6.41
CA TYR A 9 16.12 12.61 -7.54
C TYR A 9 15.04 13.46 -8.23
N ASP A 10 14.93 13.34 -9.55
CA ASP A 10 13.86 13.97 -10.32
C ASP A 10 12.53 13.25 -10.05
N PRO A 11 11.59 13.88 -9.32
CA PRO A 11 10.31 13.23 -8.95
C PRO A 11 9.37 13.04 -10.14
N LEU A 12 9.64 13.63 -11.28
CA LEU A 12 8.86 13.43 -12.51
C LEU A 12 9.34 12.20 -13.27
N LYS A 13 10.63 11.86 -13.15
CA LYS A 13 11.21 10.64 -13.74
C LYS A 13 10.95 9.40 -12.89
N HIS A 14 10.96 9.57 -11.57
CA HIS A 14 10.83 8.48 -10.60
C HIS A 14 9.50 8.57 -9.87
N GLN A 15 8.45 8.06 -10.50
CA GLN A 15 7.14 7.95 -9.88
C GLN A 15 7.04 6.60 -9.17
N ILE A 16 6.97 6.62 -7.84
CA ILE A 16 6.88 5.42 -7.03
C ILE A 16 5.53 5.41 -6.33
N GLY A 17 4.76 4.35 -6.56
CA GLY A 17 3.48 4.15 -5.91
C GLY A 17 3.63 3.85 -4.42
N ARG A 18 2.64 4.27 -3.63
CA ARG A 18 2.65 4.12 -2.16
C ARG A 18 2.63 2.67 -1.72
N GLY A 19 2.03 1.78 -2.52
CA GLY A 19 1.94 0.36 -2.21
C GLY A 19 3.32 -0.27 -2.06
N ALA A 20 4.22 -0.07 -3.02
CA ALA A 20 5.57 -0.59 -2.95
C ALA A 20 6.37 0.00 -1.78
N LEU A 21 6.26 1.32 -1.56
CA LEU A 21 6.96 1.95 -0.42
C LEU A 21 6.47 1.43 0.93
N GLU A 22 5.17 1.22 1.08
CA GLU A 22 4.60 0.72 2.33
C GLU A 22 4.95 -0.76 2.55
N ALA A 23 4.92 -1.58 1.49
CA ALA A 23 5.35 -2.97 1.53
C ALA A 23 6.81 -3.11 1.98
N LEU A 24 7.71 -2.40 1.31
CA LEU A 24 9.15 -2.40 1.67
C LEU A 24 9.39 -1.85 3.08
N GLY A 25 8.60 -0.88 3.51
CA GLY A 25 8.71 -0.28 4.84
C GLY A 25 8.30 -1.20 6.00
N ILE A 26 7.51 -2.23 5.72
CA ILE A 26 7.17 -3.31 6.65
C ILE A 26 7.90 -4.62 6.29
N GLU A 27 8.98 -4.51 5.51
CA GLU A 27 9.88 -5.62 5.16
C GLU A 27 9.22 -6.73 4.32
N VAL A 28 8.12 -6.41 3.62
CA VAL A 28 7.51 -7.32 2.66
C VAL A 28 8.33 -7.32 1.38
N GLU A 29 8.81 -8.49 1.01
CA GLU A 29 9.57 -8.70 -0.22
C GLU A 29 8.66 -8.56 -1.45
N LEU A 30 9.09 -7.78 -2.43
CA LEU A 30 8.47 -7.66 -3.75
C LEU A 30 9.37 -8.30 -4.80
N ALA A 31 8.93 -9.43 -5.36
CA ALA A 31 9.58 -10.03 -6.51
C ALA A 31 9.27 -9.24 -7.80
N PRO A 32 10.10 -9.38 -8.85
CA PRO A 32 9.78 -8.80 -10.15
C PRO A 32 8.41 -9.25 -10.65
N GLY A 33 7.55 -8.30 -11.01
CA GLY A 33 6.18 -8.56 -11.46
C GLY A 33 5.12 -8.56 -10.35
N ASP A 34 5.49 -8.59 -9.07
CA ASP A 34 4.53 -8.37 -7.98
C ASP A 34 3.93 -6.97 -8.07
N VAL A 35 2.64 -6.84 -7.81
CA VAL A 35 1.96 -5.56 -7.67
C VAL A 35 1.54 -5.37 -6.22
N ALA A 36 2.06 -4.33 -5.58
CA ALA A 36 1.66 -3.93 -4.23
C ALA A 36 0.77 -2.69 -4.27
N THR A 37 -0.21 -2.64 -3.39
CA THR A 37 -1.05 -1.46 -3.21
C THR A 37 -1.31 -1.21 -1.73
N ARG A 38 -1.43 0.05 -1.36
CA ARG A 38 -1.84 0.43 -0.02
C ARG A 38 -3.34 0.35 0.10
N GLY A 39 -3.82 -0.40 1.07
CA GLY A 39 -5.20 -0.46 1.48
C GLY A 39 -5.51 0.41 2.69
N ASN A 40 -6.69 1.00 2.70
CA ASN A 40 -7.29 1.63 3.87
C ASN A 40 -8.64 0.99 4.12
N PHE A 41 -8.91 0.54 5.33
CA PHE A 41 -10.28 0.25 5.74
C PHE A 41 -11.08 1.55 5.80
N CYS A 42 -12.34 1.47 5.42
CA CYS A 42 -13.26 2.59 5.40
C CYS A 42 -14.67 2.15 5.83
N THR A 43 -15.54 3.12 6.07
CA THR A 43 -16.93 2.89 6.44
C THR A 43 -17.84 3.33 5.30
N VAL A 44 -18.78 2.47 4.95
CA VAL A 44 -19.90 2.79 4.04
C VAL A 44 -21.22 2.62 4.76
N ASP A 45 -22.23 3.36 4.31
CA ASP A 45 -23.63 3.20 4.74
C ASP A 45 -24.36 2.08 3.97
N ASP A 46 -25.64 1.90 4.24
CA ASP A 46 -26.49 0.87 3.61
C ASP A 46 -26.66 1.06 2.08
N GLU A 47 -26.41 2.27 1.57
CA GLU A 47 -26.41 2.57 0.12
C GLU A 47 -25.04 2.33 -0.53
N GLY A 48 -24.01 2.01 0.28
CA GLY A 48 -22.63 1.81 -0.12
C GLY A 48 -21.87 3.11 -0.34
N LEU A 49 -22.35 4.22 0.23
CA LEU A 49 -21.67 5.52 0.16
C LEU A 49 -20.66 5.65 1.30
N LEU A 50 -19.46 6.10 0.97
CA LEU A 50 -18.40 6.34 1.94
C LEU A 50 -18.79 7.40 2.96
N THR A 51 -18.90 7.02 4.21
CA THR A 51 -19.15 7.91 5.36
C THR A 51 -17.83 8.29 6.05
N ASP A 52 -16.87 7.37 6.09
CA ASP A 52 -15.52 7.62 6.61
C ASP A 52 -14.47 6.84 5.81
N ARG A 53 -13.54 7.53 5.20
CA ARG A 53 -12.44 6.96 4.39
C ARG A 53 -11.32 6.34 5.22
N ARG A 54 -11.45 6.31 6.54
CA ARG A 54 -10.42 5.85 7.49
C ARG A 54 -10.96 4.92 8.58
N ALA A 55 -12.20 4.45 8.44
CA ALA A 55 -12.85 3.54 9.40
C ALA A 55 -12.77 4.03 10.86
N GLY A 56 -12.96 5.35 11.11
CA GLY A 56 -12.81 5.92 12.44
C GLY A 56 -11.39 5.81 13.02
N ARG A 57 -10.39 5.52 12.19
CA ARG A 57 -9.01 5.21 12.58
C ARG A 57 -8.93 4.08 13.60
N ILE A 58 -9.61 2.97 13.30
CA ILE A 58 -9.53 1.77 14.16
C ILE A 58 -8.07 1.43 14.44
N PRO A 59 -7.75 1.02 15.68
CA PRO A 59 -6.39 0.63 16.03
C PRO A 59 -6.00 -0.69 15.38
N THR A 60 -4.70 -0.96 15.33
CA THR A 60 -4.13 -2.14 14.67
C THR A 60 -4.68 -3.46 15.25
N GLU A 61 -4.98 -3.49 16.54
CA GLU A 61 -5.54 -4.66 17.23
C GLU A 61 -6.90 -5.07 16.67
N LEU A 62 -7.65 -4.12 16.10
CA LEU A 62 -8.94 -4.40 15.44
C LEU A 62 -8.76 -4.67 13.94
N SER A 63 -7.81 -4.00 13.28
CA SER A 63 -7.61 -4.17 11.84
C SER A 63 -6.81 -5.42 11.48
N ALA A 64 -5.87 -5.86 12.31
CA ALA A 64 -5.04 -7.03 12.02
C ALA A 64 -5.86 -8.33 11.84
N PRO A 65 -6.85 -8.66 12.72
CA PRO A 65 -7.71 -9.83 12.49
C PRO A 65 -8.54 -9.75 11.19
N ILE A 66 -8.87 -8.53 10.72
CA ILE A 66 -9.54 -8.36 9.44
C ILE A 66 -8.55 -8.69 8.32
N CYS A 67 -7.31 -8.21 8.39
CA CYS A 67 -6.26 -8.56 7.44
C CYS A 67 -6.05 -10.08 7.35
N ASP A 68 -6.01 -10.80 8.49
CA ASP A 68 -5.87 -12.26 8.53
C ASP A 68 -7.02 -13.00 7.84
N ARG A 69 -8.22 -12.42 7.82
CA ARG A 69 -9.37 -12.97 7.06
C ARG A 69 -9.24 -12.66 5.57
N LEU A 70 -8.81 -11.44 5.22
CA LEU A 70 -8.63 -11.03 3.82
C LEU A 70 -7.47 -11.78 3.15
N ASP A 71 -6.43 -12.16 3.91
CA ASP A 71 -5.29 -12.94 3.43
C ASP A 71 -5.69 -14.36 2.96
N ARG A 72 -6.87 -14.82 3.33
CA ARG A 72 -7.44 -16.11 2.90
C ARG A 72 -8.27 -16.04 1.62
N ILE A 73 -8.38 -14.86 1.02
CA ILE A 73 -9.09 -14.68 -0.26
C ILE A 73 -8.29 -15.38 -1.36
N GLU A 74 -8.94 -16.31 -2.04
CA GLU A 74 -8.36 -17.02 -3.17
C GLU A 74 -8.91 -16.49 -4.50
N ILE A 75 -8.03 -16.08 -5.39
CA ILE A 75 -8.38 -15.65 -6.75
C ILE A 75 -7.56 -16.51 -7.73
N PRO A 76 -8.20 -17.20 -8.69
CA PRO A 76 -7.49 -18.06 -9.62
C PRO A 76 -6.39 -17.32 -10.40
N GLY A 77 -5.19 -17.92 -10.44
CA GLY A 77 -4.05 -17.43 -11.22
C GLY A 77 -3.28 -16.25 -10.59
N VAL A 78 -3.54 -15.96 -9.31
CA VAL A 78 -2.77 -14.98 -8.54
C VAL A 78 -2.68 -15.41 -7.07
N GLN A 79 -1.54 -15.20 -6.44
CA GLN A 79 -1.40 -15.26 -5.00
C GLN A 79 -1.78 -13.87 -4.44
N VAL A 80 -2.66 -13.88 -3.44
CA VAL A 80 -3.11 -12.70 -2.71
C VAL A 80 -2.50 -12.75 -1.32
N ASP A 81 -1.81 -11.68 -0.92
CA ASP A 81 -1.28 -11.56 0.43
C ASP A 81 -1.68 -10.20 1.03
N VAL A 82 -2.16 -10.23 2.26
CA VAL A 82 -2.63 -9.02 2.97
C VAL A 82 -1.86 -8.83 4.26
N PHE A 83 -1.13 -7.74 4.37
CA PHE A 83 -0.28 -7.43 5.51
C PHE A 83 -0.83 -6.24 6.29
N SER A 84 -1.10 -6.42 7.58
CA SER A 84 -1.43 -5.31 8.47
C SER A 84 -0.24 -4.35 8.59
N VAL A 85 -0.49 -3.05 8.52
CA VAL A 85 0.55 -2.01 8.65
C VAL A 85 0.42 -1.29 9.99
N GLN A 86 -0.49 -0.36 10.08
CA GLN A 86 -0.76 0.41 11.29
C GLN A 86 -2.16 1.00 11.22
N ASP A 87 -2.88 0.98 12.34
CA ASP A 87 -4.25 1.48 12.45
C ASP A 87 -5.15 0.83 11.37
N TYR A 88 -5.85 1.64 10.60
CA TYR A 88 -6.76 1.22 9.53
C TYR A 88 -6.07 0.89 8.20
N ARG A 89 -4.74 0.73 8.18
CA ARG A 89 -3.96 0.55 6.95
C ARG A 89 -3.44 -0.86 6.80
N PHE A 90 -3.38 -1.30 5.56
CA PHE A 90 -2.79 -2.58 5.17
C PHE A 90 -2.08 -2.45 3.82
N VAL A 91 -1.29 -3.45 3.48
CA VAL A 91 -0.74 -3.66 2.14
C VAL A 91 -1.41 -4.89 1.54
N LEU A 92 -1.87 -4.77 0.30
CA LEU A 92 -2.22 -5.90 -0.54
C LEU A 92 -1.08 -6.13 -1.52
N ARG A 93 -0.53 -7.35 -1.56
CA ARG A 93 0.41 -7.81 -2.60
C ARG A 93 -0.29 -8.83 -3.47
N LEU A 94 -0.20 -8.62 -4.78
CA LEU A 94 -0.62 -9.56 -5.80
C LEU A 94 0.62 -10.13 -6.48
N ARG A 95 0.76 -11.47 -6.49
CA ARG A 95 1.87 -12.18 -7.12
C ARG A 95 1.35 -13.13 -8.16
N GLY A 96 1.77 -12.98 -9.41
CA GLY A 96 1.36 -13.81 -10.53
C GLY A 96 1.88 -13.28 -11.87
N GLU A 97 1.75 -14.11 -12.90
CA GLU A 97 2.20 -13.71 -14.23
C GLU A 97 1.27 -12.67 -14.89
N GLY A 98 1.85 -11.73 -15.63
CA GLY A 98 1.11 -10.76 -16.43
C GLY A 98 0.37 -9.71 -15.61
N LEU A 99 0.81 -9.43 -14.37
CA LEU A 99 0.30 -8.31 -13.57
C LEU A 99 0.97 -6.99 -13.99
N SER A 100 0.22 -5.90 -13.86
CA SER A 100 0.67 -4.54 -14.15
C SER A 100 0.17 -3.55 -13.11
N GLU A 101 1.01 -2.60 -12.74
CA GLU A 101 0.66 -1.50 -11.82
C GLU A 101 -0.22 -0.42 -12.45
N LEU A 102 -0.43 -0.48 -13.77
CA LEU A 102 -1.14 0.54 -14.55
C LEU A 102 -2.67 0.40 -14.41
N VAL A 103 -3.15 0.46 -13.17
CA VAL A 103 -4.58 0.43 -12.82
C VAL A 103 -4.95 1.67 -12.02
N THR A 104 -6.22 2.08 -12.10
CA THR A 104 -6.73 3.22 -11.33
C THR A 104 -6.94 2.86 -9.86
N GLU A 105 -6.88 3.86 -8.99
CA GLU A 105 -7.20 3.73 -7.57
C GLU A 105 -8.72 3.50 -7.38
N THR A 106 -9.11 2.78 -6.31
CA THR A 106 -10.52 2.60 -5.95
C THR A 106 -11.06 3.68 -5.01
N ASP A 107 -10.18 4.55 -4.51
CA ASP A 107 -10.52 5.64 -3.60
C ASP A 107 -10.98 6.89 -4.36
N PRO A 108 -12.28 7.30 -4.24
CA PRO A 108 -12.77 8.53 -4.88
C PRO A 108 -12.24 9.82 -4.23
N GLN A 109 -11.54 9.69 -3.10
CA GLN A 109 -10.96 10.77 -2.31
C GLN A 109 -11.97 11.76 -1.68
N VAL A 110 -13.23 11.43 -1.72
CA VAL A 110 -14.35 12.17 -1.11
C VAL A 110 -15.25 11.22 -0.33
N THR A 111 -16.02 11.74 0.62
CA THR A 111 -17.15 11.05 1.26
C THR A 111 -18.43 11.32 0.47
N GLY A 112 -19.47 10.51 0.69
CA GLY A 112 -20.75 10.61 -0.03
C GLY A 112 -20.71 10.02 -1.45
N ALA A 113 -19.60 9.37 -1.85
CA ALA A 113 -19.48 8.64 -3.11
C ALA A 113 -19.24 7.15 -2.83
N LYS A 114 -19.52 6.29 -3.80
CA LYS A 114 -19.14 4.87 -3.75
C LYS A 114 -17.64 4.70 -4.00
N ALA A 115 -17.07 3.62 -3.50
CA ALA A 115 -15.75 3.18 -3.93
C ALA A 115 -15.76 2.97 -5.46
N LEU A 116 -14.67 3.35 -6.11
CA LEU A 116 -14.55 3.21 -7.57
C LEU A 116 -14.13 1.79 -7.94
N GLU A 117 -14.51 1.36 -9.14
CA GLU A 117 -13.92 0.17 -9.74
C GLU A 117 -12.52 0.48 -10.25
N ALA A 118 -11.60 -0.46 -10.08
CA ALA A 118 -10.28 -0.37 -10.67
C ALA A 118 -10.41 -0.58 -12.20
N MET A 119 -9.81 0.32 -12.96
CA MET A 119 -9.78 0.26 -14.42
C MET A 119 -8.35 0.14 -14.92
N ALA A 120 -8.15 -0.63 -15.98
CA ALA A 120 -6.88 -0.70 -16.67
C ALA A 120 -6.58 0.62 -17.39
N LEU A 121 -5.40 1.19 -17.11
CA LEU A 121 -4.91 2.38 -17.83
C LEU A 121 -4.31 2.01 -19.19
N LYS A 122 -3.96 0.72 -19.38
CA LYS A 122 -3.50 0.13 -20.62
C LYS A 122 -4.00 -1.31 -20.74
N PRO A 123 -4.09 -1.87 -21.96
CA PRO A 123 -4.63 -3.22 -22.17
C PRO A 123 -3.93 -4.32 -21.36
N GLU A 124 -2.62 -4.23 -21.15
CA GLU A 124 -1.85 -5.19 -20.37
C GLU A 124 -2.20 -5.19 -18.87
N ALA A 125 -2.86 -4.16 -18.37
CA ALA A 125 -3.29 -4.06 -16.97
C ALA A 125 -4.69 -4.63 -16.71
N GLN A 126 -5.41 -5.08 -17.73
CA GLN A 126 -6.80 -5.55 -17.58
C GLN A 126 -6.90 -6.71 -16.59
N LYS A 127 -5.99 -7.68 -16.67
CA LYS A 127 -5.92 -8.79 -15.72
C LYS A 127 -5.82 -8.31 -14.27
N THR A 128 -4.98 -7.29 -14.01
CA THR A 128 -4.81 -6.74 -12.66
C THR A 128 -6.07 -6.01 -12.20
N ALA A 129 -6.70 -5.22 -13.08
CA ALA A 129 -7.95 -4.55 -12.76
C ALA A 129 -9.07 -5.54 -12.38
N ASP A 130 -9.22 -6.62 -13.14
CA ASP A 130 -10.22 -7.67 -12.87
C ASP A 130 -9.96 -8.36 -11.53
N ILE A 131 -8.70 -8.70 -11.22
CA ILE A 131 -8.28 -9.29 -9.95
C ILE A 131 -8.56 -8.34 -8.77
N VAL A 132 -8.22 -7.05 -8.92
CA VAL A 132 -8.46 -6.04 -7.89
C VAL A 132 -9.96 -5.90 -7.60
N ASN A 133 -10.80 -5.84 -8.63
CA ASN A 133 -12.24 -5.73 -8.46
C ASN A 133 -12.83 -6.99 -7.80
N GLU A 134 -12.37 -8.19 -8.17
CA GLU A 134 -12.80 -9.42 -7.51
C GLU A 134 -12.33 -9.46 -6.05
N PHE A 135 -11.09 -9.05 -5.74
CA PHE A 135 -10.62 -8.92 -4.36
C PHE A 135 -11.49 -7.98 -3.54
N VAL A 136 -11.77 -6.77 -4.05
CA VAL A 136 -12.61 -5.77 -3.36
C VAL A 136 -14.01 -6.31 -3.10
N LYS A 137 -14.60 -7.02 -4.05
CA LYS A 137 -15.93 -7.64 -3.92
C LYS A 137 -15.96 -8.71 -2.83
N GLN A 138 -15.00 -9.64 -2.83
CA GLN A 138 -14.91 -10.69 -1.80
C GLN A 138 -14.62 -10.10 -0.42
N ALA A 139 -13.72 -9.13 -0.35
CA ALA A 139 -13.39 -8.42 0.87
C ALA A 139 -14.60 -7.68 1.46
N ALA A 140 -15.36 -6.96 0.66
CA ALA A 140 -16.58 -6.29 1.10
C ALA A 140 -17.59 -7.27 1.71
N HIS A 141 -17.74 -8.46 1.11
CA HIS A 141 -18.61 -9.50 1.65
C HIS A 141 -18.10 -10.02 3.01
N LEU A 142 -16.79 -10.27 3.15
CA LEU A 142 -16.18 -10.75 4.40
C LEU A 142 -16.25 -9.71 5.54
N MET A 143 -16.31 -8.42 5.20
CA MET A 143 -16.32 -7.31 6.15
C MET A 143 -17.71 -6.73 6.39
N SER A 144 -18.76 -7.27 5.78
CA SER A 144 -20.12 -6.66 5.79
C SER A 144 -20.72 -6.47 7.18
N GLU A 145 -20.27 -7.25 8.18
CA GLU A 145 -20.76 -7.17 9.57
C GLU A 145 -19.88 -6.29 10.48
N GLU A 146 -18.79 -5.70 9.94
CA GLU A 146 -17.93 -4.82 10.72
C GLU A 146 -18.54 -3.42 10.87
N ASP A 147 -18.61 -2.91 12.09
CA ASP A 147 -19.24 -1.62 12.38
C ASP A 147 -18.60 -0.42 11.67
N ARG A 148 -17.27 -0.43 11.54
CA ARG A 148 -16.50 0.70 10.99
C ARG A 148 -15.65 0.36 9.79
N ALA A 149 -15.13 -0.87 9.73
CA ALA A 149 -14.26 -1.34 8.67
C ALA A 149 -15.02 -2.27 7.72
N ASN A 150 -16.21 -1.85 7.25
CA ASN A 150 -17.09 -2.66 6.42
C ASN A 150 -16.80 -2.56 4.92
N MET A 151 -15.77 -1.76 4.54
CA MET A 151 -15.30 -1.61 3.16
C MET A 151 -13.81 -1.24 3.16
N LEU A 152 -13.17 -1.30 2.00
CA LEU A 152 -11.78 -0.91 1.81
C LEU A 152 -11.56 -0.09 0.54
N LEU A 153 -10.47 0.66 0.54
CA LEU A 153 -10.02 1.50 -0.58
C LEU A 153 -8.56 1.18 -0.89
N LEU A 154 -8.24 1.00 -2.17
CA LEU A 154 -6.91 0.67 -2.65
C LEU A 154 -6.29 1.84 -3.42
N ARG A 155 -5.01 2.14 -3.11
CA ARG A 155 -4.31 3.31 -3.64
C ARG A 155 -2.83 3.04 -3.90
N GLY A 156 -2.31 3.66 -4.96
CA GLY A 156 -0.88 3.67 -5.26
C GLY A 156 -0.36 2.30 -5.63
N PHE A 157 -1.01 1.66 -6.60
CA PHE A 157 -0.50 0.44 -7.20
C PHE A 157 0.91 0.64 -7.72
N ALA A 158 1.80 -0.28 -7.42
CA ALA A 158 3.19 -0.21 -7.85
C ALA A 158 3.83 -1.60 -7.89
N GLN A 159 4.71 -1.79 -8.85
CA GLN A 159 5.69 -2.87 -8.86
C GLN A 159 6.95 -2.43 -8.12
N MET A 160 7.94 -3.33 -7.99
CA MET A 160 9.22 -2.99 -7.37
C MET A 160 9.85 -1.80 -8.09
N PRO A 161 10.04 -0.65 -7.42
CA PRO A 161 10.56 0.53 -8.07
C PRO A 161 12.05 0.37 -8.38
N SER A 162 12.48 0.92 -9.52
CA SER A 162 13.89 1.02 -9.88
C SER A 162 14.36 2.46 -9.65
N LEU A 163 15.25 2.64 -8.68
CA LEU A 163 15.89 3.92 -8.37
C LEU A 163 17.39 3.68 -8.21
N PRO A 164 18.27 4.46 -8.87
CA PRO A 164 19.71 4.35 -8.63
C PRO A 164 20.01 4.64 -7.15
N PRO A 165 20.76 3.77 -6.44
CA PRO A 165 21.06 3.97 -5.03
C PRO A 165 21.85 5.28 -4.78
N MET A 166 21.57 5.97 -3.67
CA MET A 166 22.29 7.20 -3.29
C MET A 166 23.80 7.00 -3.16
N GLY A 167 24.22 5.81 -2.73
CA GLY A 167 25.62 5.44 -2.66
C GLY A 167 26.34 5.52 -4.01
N GLU A 168 25.67 5.08 -5.07
CA GLU A 168 26.20 5.13 -6.43
C GLU A 168 26.16 6.55 -7.02
N VAL A 169 25.00 7.23 -6.84
CA VAL A 169 24.76 8.57 -7.44
C VAL A 169 25.62 9.65 -6.78
N TYR A 170 25.69 9.64 -5.44
CA TYR A 170 26.30 10.72 -4.65
C TYR A 170 27.56 10.29 -3.92
N ARG A 171 27.97 9.02 -4.02
CA ARG A 171 29.11 8.44 -3.29
C ARG A 171 28.99 8.64 -1.77
N LEU A 172 27.78 8.45 -1.24
CA LEU A 172 27.45 8.52 0.17
C LEU A 172 27.22 7.12 0.72
N ASP A 173 27.41 6.95 2.01
CA ASP A 173 26.93 5.79 2.77
C ASP A 173 25.77 6.26 3.68
N PRO A 174 24.57 6.42 3.12
CA PRO A 174 23.47 7.05 3.81
C PRO A 174 22.74 6.07 4.72
N ALA A 175 22.31 6.57 5.89
CA ALA A 175 21.43 5.86 6.80
C ALA A 175 20.15 6.66 7.04
N ALA A 176 19.07 5.98 7.42
CA ALA A 176 17.80 6.58 7.75
C ALA A 176 17.25 6.02 9.06
N ILE A 177 16.77 6.90 9.93
CA ILE A 177 15.98 6.58 11.11
C ILE A 177 14.55 7.02 10.80
N ALA A 178 13.60 6.10 10.76
CA ALA A 178 12.21 6.39 10.44
C ALA A 178 11.27 5.39 11.12
N ALA A 179 10.35 5.89 11.92
CA ALA A 179 9.29 5.08 12.53
C ALA A 179 8.16 4.76 11.54
N TYR A 180 7.86 5.69 10.62
CA TYR A 180 6.75 5.52 9.69
C TYR A 180 7.12 4.62 8.50
N PRO A 181 6.36 3.54 8.24
CA PRO A 181 6.72 2.51 7.25
C PRO A 181 7.03 3.06 5.85
N MET A 182 6.22 3.98 5.33
CA MET A 182 6.43 4.54 3.99
C MET A 182 7.79 5.28 3.86
N TYR A 183 8.31 5.87 4.95
CA TYR A 183 9.63 6.53 4.92
C TYR A 183 10.75 5.51 4.99
N ARG A 184 10.56 4.42 5.75
CA ARG A 184 11.49 3.28 5.74
C ARG A 184 11.60 2.68 4.34
N GLY A 185 10.47 2.40 3.70
CA GLY A 185 10.45 1.89 2.32
C GLY A 185 11.09 2.84 1.31
N LEU A 186 10.87 4.14 1.44
CA LEU A 186 11.53 5.13 0.60
C LEU A 186 13.06 5.13 0.80
N ALA A 187 13.52 5.05 2.05
CA ALA A 187 14.94 4.95 2.38
C ALA A 187 15.55 3.68 1.77
N THR A 188 14.86 2.54 1.90
CA THR A 188 15.27 1.26 1.29
C THR A 188 15.42 1.39 -0.22
N VAL A 189 14.42 1.97 -0.92
CA VAL A 189 14.48 2.17 -2.38
C VAL A 189 15.62 3.11 -2.79
N ALA A 190 15.92 4.12 -1.96
CA ALA A 190 17.02 5.03 -2.19
C ALA A 190 18.40 4.42 -1.86
N GLY A 191 18.46 3.18 -1.39
CA GLY A 191 19.71 2.48 -1.04
C GLY A 191 20.32 2.95 0.27
N MET A 192 19.52 3.47 1.21
CA MET A 192 19.96 3.83 2.56
C MET A 192 19.90 2.62 3.49
N SER A 193 20.82 2.56 4.46
CA SER A 193 20.74 1.65 5.59
C SER A 193 19.61 2.13 6.53
N VAL A 194 18.54 1.35 6.66
CA VAL A 194 17.46 1.68 7.59
C VAL A 194 17.85 1.22 8.99
N ILE A 195 18.04 2.18 9.89
CA ILE A 195 18.40 1.89 11.29
C ILE A 195 17.14 1.44 12.04
N PRO A 196 17.19 0.31 12.76
CA PRO A 196 16.07 -0.15 13.58
C PRO A 196 15.68 0.90 14.63
N THR A 197 14.40 1.24 14.67
CA THR A 197 13.82 2.15 15.67
C THR A 197 12.41 1.69 16.04
N GLY A 198 11.83 2.26 17.11
CA GLY A 198 10.45 2.01 17.49
C GLY A 198 9.43 2.65 16.53
N LYS A 199 8.20 2.81 17.01
CA LYS A 199 7.06 3.24 16.16
C LYS A 199 6.68 4.71 16.33
N THR A 200 7.34 5.43 17.23
CA THR A 200 7.01 6.81 17.59
C THR A 200 8.14 7.77 17.24
N PHE A 201 7.83 9.05 17.17
CA PHE A 201 8.83 10.10 17.00
C PHE A 201 9.84 10.13 18.18
N ALA A 202 9.40 9.80 19.39
CA ALA A 202 10.31 9.70 20.53
C ALA A 202 11.35 8.60 20.32
N ASP A 203 10.93 7.44 19.80
CA ASP A 203 11.84 6.34 19.47
C ASP A 203 12.87 6.75 18.40
N GLU A 204 12.47 7.58 17.43
CA GLU A 204 13.41 8.10 16.41
C GLU A 204 14.50 8.97 17.07
N VAL A 205 14.11 9.83 18.02
CA VAL A 205 15.05 10.69 18.76
C VAL A 205 15.98 9.86 19.65
N ASP A 206 15.45 8.84 20.32
CA ASP A 206 16.23 7.96 21.20
C ASP A 206 17.20 7.05 20.41
N THR A 207 17.01 6.91 19.10
CA THR A 207 17.87 6.11 18.21
C THR A 207 19.04 6.94 17.65
N LEU A 208 19.01 8.28 17.72
CA LEU A 208 20.07 9.16 17.27
C LEU A 208 21.33 9.03 18.13
#